data_d6ede088f4b79038ab6f49e6154d7545
#
_entry.id   d6ede088f4b79038ab6f49e6154d7545
#
_cell.length_a   1.000
_cell.length_b   1.000
_cell.length_c   1.000
_cell.angle_alpha   90.00
_cell.angle_beta   90.00
_cell.angle_gamma   90.00
#
_symmetry.space_group_name_H-M   'P 1'
#
loop_
_entity.id
_entity.type
_entity.pdbx_description
1 polymer ?
#
loop_
_entity_poly.entity_id
_entity_poly.type
_entity_poly.pdbx_seq_one_letter_code
_entity_poly.pdbx_strand_id
1 'polypeptide(L)'
;MEKMKEVLQFLEDSKVFYVSTVDDNKPRVRPFSGIHEFEGKLYMPTSNKKKVFEQMMKNPNVEISGMAHGKWIRIEAEIVCDKSVEARKSMLDHYGEALTRMYSLDDGKFEVVYLKNAKATIYSFTESPVTIEL
;
A
#
# COMPACT_ATOMS: atom_id res chain seq x y z
N MET A 1 6.53 -7.00 -14.12
CA MET A 1 7.61 -6.02 -13.92
C MET A 1 7.17 -4.64 -14.38
N GLU A 2 6.99 -4.43 -15.68
CA GLU A 2 6.56 -3.11 -16.17
C GLU A 2 5.16 -2.75 -15.70
N LYS A 3 4.25 -3.73 -15.61
CA LYS A 3 2.89 -3.49 -15.12
C LYS A 3 2.87 -3.09 -13.66
N MET A 4 3.73 -3.69 -12.85
CA MET A 4 3.86 -3.31 -11.44
C MET A 4 4.39 -1.89 -11.32
N LYS A 5 5.36 -1.51 -12.17
CA LYS A 5 5.89 -0.14 -12.20
C LYS A 5 4.82 0.87 -12.59
N GLU A 6 3.92 0.49 -13.49
CA GLU A 6 2.80 1.35 -13.88
C GLU A 6 1.87 1.60 -12.69
N VAL A 7 1.55 0.57 -11.92
CA VAL A 7 0.71 0.70 -10.74
C VAL A 7 1.43 1.54 -9.67
N LEU A 8 2.71 1.26 -9.43
CA LEU A 8 3.52 2.01 -8.48
C LEU A 8 3.54 3.50 -8.86
N GLN A 9 3.81 3.80 -10.13
CA GLN A 9 3.86 5.18 -10.62
C GLN A 9 2.52 5.88 -10.44
N PHE A 10 1.42 5.18 -10.72
CA PHE A 10 0.09 5.76 -10.54
C PHE A 10 -0.16 6.15 -9.08
N LEU A 11 0.21 5.28 -8.14
CA LEU A 11 0.05 5.57 -6.72
C LEU A 11 0.94 6.73 -6.28
N GLU A 12 2.17 6.78 -6.78
CA GLU A 12 3.08 7.90 -6.49
C GLU A 12 2.53 9.20 -7.06
N ASP A 13 1.99 9.18 -8.26
CA ASP A 13 1.40 10.36 -8.91
C ASP A 13 0.14 10.81 -8.17
N SER A 14 -0.58 9.90 -7.56
CA SER A 14 -1.73 10.22 -6.71
C SER A 14 -1.32 10.99 -5.45
N LYS A 15 -0.08 10.83 -5.01
CA LYS A 15 0.52 11.38 -3.79
C LYS A 15 -0.13 10.83 -2.53
N VAL A 16 -1.44 10.94 -2.42
CA VAL A 16 -2.23 10.33 -1.35
C VAL A 16 -3.18 9.34 -1.99
N PHE A 17 -3.20 8.13 -1.48
CA PHE A 17 -4.18 7.12 -1.86
C PHE A 17 -4.88 6.62 -0.60
N TYR A 18 -6.02 5.99 -0.76
CA TYR A 18 -6.86 5.59 0.36
C TYR A 18 -6.92 4.08 0.46
N VAL A 19 -6.69 3.56 1.66
CA VAL A 19 -6.69 2.13 1.94
C VAL A 19 -7.91 1.79 2.78
N SER A 20 -8.76 0.91 2.26
CA SER A 20 -9.94 0.45 2.94
C SER A 20 -9.68 -0.92 3.56
N THR A 21 -10.10 -1.09 4.80
CA THR A 21 -9.99 -2.35 5.55
C THR A 21 -11.36 -2.77 6.06
N VAL A 22 -11.43 -4.01 6.52
CA VAL A 22 -12.65 -4.55 7.14
C VAL A 22 -12.46 -4.59 8.65
N ASP A 23 -13.42 -4.03 9.37
CA ASP A 23 -13.45 -4.01 10.83
C ASP A 23 -14.76 -4.70 11.26
N ASP A 24 -14.69 -6.01 11.51
CA ASP A 24 -15.85 -6.91 11.62
C ASP A 24 -16.66 -6.83 10.32
N ASN A 25 -17.84 -6.24 10.33
CA ASN A 25 -18.64 -6.06 9.13
C ASN A 25 -18.74 -4.60 8.68
N LYS A 26 -17.81 -3.76 9.13
CA LYS A 26 -17.78 -2.33 8.77
C LYS A 26 -16.57 -2.01 7.93
N PRO A 27 -16.71 -1.23 6.86
CA PRO A 27 -15.56 -0.73 6.13
C PRO A 27 -14.92 0.42 6.89
N ARG A 28 -13.58 0.49 6.81
CA ARG A 28 -12.82 1.63 7.32
C ARG A 28 -11.91 2.11 6.20
N VAL A 29 -11.66 3.39 6.12
CA VAL A 29 -10.79 3.97 5.09
C VAL A 29 -9.95 5.07 5.69
N ARG A 30 -8.69 5.17 5.24
CA ARG A 30 -7.77 6.23 5.67
C ARG A 30 -6.74 6.51 4.57
N PRO A 31 -6.13 7.69 4.60
CA PRO A 31 -5.09 8.03 3.63
C PRO A 31 -3.76 7.35 3.96
N PHE A 32 -3.06 6.98 2.90
CA PHE A 32 -1.67 6.54 2.92
C PHE A 32 -0.91 7.33 1.87
N SER A 33 0.40 7.48 2.04
CA SER A 33 1.24 8.12 1.04
C SER A 33 2.52 7.34 0.75
N GLY A 34 2.84 6.33 1.56
CA GLY A 34 4.06 5.53 1.37
C GLY A 34 3.78 4.29 0.54
N ILE A 35 4.55 4.10 -0.53
CA ILE A 35 4.49 2.92 -1.38
C ILE A 35 5.86 2.72 -1.98
N HIS A 36 6.37 1.48 -1.97
CA HIS A 36 7.73 1.18 -2.39
C HIS A 36 7.80 -0.24 -2.93
N GLU A 37 8.48 -0.42 -4.04
CA GLU A 37 8.71 -1.76 -4.58
C GLU A 37 9.95 -2.36 -3.94
N PHE A 38 9.82 -3.60 -3.43
CA PHE A 38 10.93 -4.35 -2.87
C PHE A 38 10.71 -5.83 -3.21
N GLU A 39 11.74 -6.44 -3.83
CA GLU A 39 11.72 -7.85 -4.24
C GLU A 39 10.45 -8.26 -5.02
N GLY A 40 10.03 -7.40 -5.94
CA GLY A 40 8.91 -7.70 -6.82
C GLY A 40 7.54 -7.55 -6.19
N LYS A 41 7.43 -6.88 -5.04
CA LYS A 41 6.16 -6.64 -4.36
C LYS A 41 6.03 -5.17 -3.98
N LEU A 42 4.80 -4.71 -3.85
CA LEU A 42 4.51 -3.34 -3.42
C LEU A 42 4.28 -3.32 -1.91
N TYR A 43 5.08 -2.53 -1.22
CA TYR A 43 5.07 -2.42 0.25
C TYR A 43 4.57 -1.06 0.69
N MET A 44 3.87 -1.04 1.82
CA MET A 44 3.44 0.18 2.48
C MET A 44 3.97 0.20 3.92
N PRO A 45 4.44 1.37 4.41
CA PRO A 45 4.87 1.49 5.80
C PRO A 45 3.68 1.73 6.73
N THR A 46 3.75 1.19 7.92
CA THR A 46 2.73 1.42 8.94
C THR A 46 3.32 1.19 10.34
N SER A 47 2.48 1.12 11.34
CA SER A 47 2.88 0.85 12.72
C SER A 47 1.90 -0.12 13.35
N ASN A 48 2.41 -1.04 14.16
CA ASN A 48 1.56 -1.97 14.88
C ASN A 48 0.74 -1.30 16.00
N LYS A 49 0.95 -0.01 16.23
CA LYS A 49 0.15 0.78 17.18
C LYS A 49 -1.09 1.37 16.54
N LYS A 50 -1.23 1.25 15.20
CA LYS A 50 -2.38 1.81 14.49
C LYS A 50 -3.49 0.78 14.34
N LYS A 51 -4.73 1.26 14.38
CA LYS A 51 -5.90 0.40 14.17
C LYS A 51 -5.92 -0.25 12.79
N VAL A 52 -5.40 0.45 11.78
CA VAL A 52 -5.31 -0.11 10.42
C VAL A 52 -4.50 -1.40 10.41
N PHE A 53 -3.39 -1.44 11.13
CA PHE A 53 -2.55 -2.64 11.20
C PHE A 53 -3.31 -3.79 11.88
N GLU A 54 -3.98 -3.50 12.99
CA GLU A 54 -4.79 -4.49 13.71
C GLU A 54 -5.89 -5.06 12.80
N GLN A 55 -6.55 -4.19 12.05
CA GLN A 55 -7.60 -4.62 11.12
C GLN A 55 -7.04 -5.50 10.02
N MET A 56 -5.89 -5.14 9.45
CA MET A 56 -5.22 -5.94 8.40
C MET A 56 -4.82 -7.32 8.91
N MET A 57 -4.38 -7.41 10.17
CA MET A 57 -3.97 -8.70 10.73
C MET A 57 -5.16 -9.61 11.00
N LYS A 58 -6.32 -9.06 11.31
CA LYS A 58 -7.55 -9.84 11.52
C LYS A 58 -8.22 -10.22 10.21
N ASN A 59 -8.19 -9.33 9.22
CA ASN A 59 -8.77 -9.58 7.90
C ASN A 59 -7.84 -8.96 6.86
N PRO A 60 -7.14 -9.78 6.07
CA PRO A 60 -6.14 -9.28 5.13
C PRO A 60 -6.72 -8.59 3.90
N ASN A 61 -8.01 -8.69 3.66
CA ASN A 61 -8.61 -8.11 2.46
C ASN A 61 -8.65 -6.59 2.56
N VAL A 62 -8.09 -5.94 1.53
CA VAL A 62 -8.07 -4.48 1.43
C VAL A 62 -8.47 -4.06 0.02
N GLU A 63 -8.89 -2.81 -0.08
CA GLU A 63 -9.02 -2.16 -1.37
C GLU A 63 -8.39 -0.78 -1.28
N ILE A 64 -7.65 -0.42 -2.34
CA ILE A 64 -6.90 0.84 -2.40
C ILE A 64 -7.44 1.65 -3.57
N SER A 65 -7.60 2.96 -3.37
CA SER A 65 -8.01 3.85 -4.44
C SER A 65 -7.23 5.15 -4.41
N GLY A 66 -6.88 5.64 -5.59
CA GLY A 66 -6.19 6.92 -5.76
C GLY A 66 -6.56 7.55 -7.09
N MET A 67 -6.31 8.85 -7.22
CA MET A 67 -6.60 9.61 -8.43
C MET A 67 -5.35 10.30 -8.95
N ALA A 68 -5.15 10.22 -10.26
CA ALA A 68 -4.06 10.90 -10.95
C ALA A 68 -4.42 11.05 -12.43
N HIS A 69 -4.01 12.16 -13.05
CA HIS A 69 -4.15 12.36 -14.50
C HIS A 69 -5.60 12.24 -15.01
N GLY A 70 -6.57 12.66 -14.20
CA GLY A 70 -7.99 12.57 -14.57
C GLY A 70 -8.55 11.15 -14.55
N LYS A 71 -7.78 10.21 -14.01
CA LYS A 71 -8.17 8.79 -13.91
C LYS A 71 -8.16 8.39 -12.45
N TRP A 72 -8.69 7.20 -12.15
CA TRP A 72 -8.56 6.64 -10.81
C TRP A 72 -8.23 5.16 -10.89
N ILE A 73 -7.56 4.67 -9.85
CA ILE A 73 -7.19 3.27 -9.72
C ILE A 73 -7.95 2.65 -8.55
N ARG A 74 -8.29 1.37 -8.69
CA ARG A 74 -8.78 0.56 -7.59
C ARG A 74 -7.95 -0.72 -7.57
N ILE A 75 -7.43 -1.06 -6.40
CA ILE A 75 -6.59 -2.26 -6.23
C ILE A 75 -7.23 -3.12 -5.15
N GLU A 76 -7.63 -4.34 -5.53
CA GLU A 76 -8.03 -5.36 -4.57
C GLU A 76 -6.80 -6.19 -4.24
N ALA A 77 -6.56 -6.44 -2.96
CA ALA A 77 -5.39 -7.19 -2.54
C ALA A 77 -5.59 -7.83 -1.18
N GLU A 78 -4.67 -8.73 -0.84
CA GLU A 78 -4.54 -9.26 0.52
C GLU A 78 -3.25 -8.73 1.11
N ILE A 79 -3.29 -8.34 2.36
CA ILE A 79 -2.12 -7.79 3.05
C ILE A 79 -1.33 -8.92 3.71
N VAL A 80 -0.01 -8.86 3.54
CA VAL A 80 0.92 -9.72 4.29
C VAL A 80 1.92 -8.82 5.02
N CYS A 81 2.08 -9.05 6.31
CA CYS A 81 3.10 -8.34 7.09
C CYS A 81 4.44 -9.03 6.92
N ASP A 82 5.46 -8.28 6.53
CA ASP A 82 6.82 -8.79 6.36
C ASP A 82 7.66 -8.34 7.54
N LYS A 83 8.04 -9.28 8.40
CA LYS A 83 8.81 -9.00 9.62
C LYS A 83 10.30 -8.91 9.38
N SER A 84 10.77 -9.11 8.14
CA SER A 84 12.21 -9.13 7.87
C SER A 84 12.83 -7.75 8.10
N VAL A 85 14.07 -7.75 8.52
CA VAL A 85 14.87 -6.52 8.66
C VAL A 85 15.08 -5.89 7.28
N GLU A 86 15.33 -6.73 6.28
CA GLU A 86 15.61 -6.29 4.92
C GLU A 86 14.47 -5.45 4.34
N ALA A 87 13.24 -5.90 4.47
CA ALA A 87 12.08 -5.17 3.94
C ALA A 87 11.87 -3.85 4.69
N ARG A 88 11.96 -3.88 6.02
CA ARG A 88 11.78 -2.65 6.83
C ARG A 88 12.90 -1.65 6.55
N LYS A 89 14.13 -2.12 6.46
CA LYS A 89 15.28 -1.27 6.15
C LYS A 89 15.13 -0.64 4.77
N SER A 90 14.71 -1.41 3.77
CA SER A 90 14.49 -0.90 2.41
C SER A 90 13.52 0.27 2.41
N MET A 91 12.43 0.17 3.17
CA MET A 91 11.43 1.24 3.26
C MET A 91 12.01 2.50 3.93
N LEU A 92 12.74 2.33 5.03
CA LEU A 92 13.37 3.45 5.73
C LEU A 92 14.40 4.14 4.86
N ASP A 93 15.21 3.37 4.15
CA ASP A 93 16.24 3.92 3.25
C ASP A 93 15.59 4.70 2.09
N HIS A 94 14.48 4.17 1.56
CA HIS A 94 13.79 4.80 0.44
C HIS A 94 13.20 6.17 0.79
N TYR A 95 12.53 6.28 1.94
CA TYR A 95 11.87 7.52 2.34
C TYR A 95 12.74 8.43 3.19
N GLY A 96 13.81 7.90 3.80
CA GLY A 96 14.72 8.71 4.60
C GLY A 96 14.01 9.39 5.76
N GLU A 97 14.27 10.68 5.96
CA GLU A 97 13.76 11.44 7.09
C GLU A 97 12.24 11.47 7.20
N ALA A 98 11.52 11.31 6.09
CA ALA A 98 10.07 11.26 6.13
C ALA A 98 9.57 10.12 7.04
N LEU A 99 10.33 9.03 7.15
CA LEU A 99 10.01 7.93 8.04
C LEU A 99 10.91 7.83 9.25
N THR A 100 12.22 8.12 9.11
CA THR A 100 13.17 7.94 10.22
C THR A 100 12.95 8.91 11.37
N ARG A 101 12.22 9.99 11.16
CA ARG A 101 11.79 10.87 12.24
C ARG A 101 10.82 10.20 13.19
N MET A 102 10.08 9.20 12.72
CA MET A 102 9.04 8.54 13.49
C MET A 102 9.39 7.11 13.87
N TYR A 103 10.21 6.44 13.06
CA TYR A 103 10.43 5.01 13.16
C TYR A 103 11.89 4.63 13.03
N SER A 104 12.25 3.50 13.66
CA SER A 104 13.55 2.86 13.49
C SER A 104 13.36 1.34 13.44
N LEU A 105 14.41 0.63 13.04
CA LEU A 105 14.34 -0.84 12.89
C LEU A 105 14.06 -1.57 14.20
N ASP A 106 14.48 -1.00 15.32
CA ASP A 106 14.39 -1.62 16.64
C ASP A 106 13.48 -0.88 17.61
N ASP A 107 12.52 -0.08 17.08
CA ASP A 107 11.57 0.64 17.92
C ASP A 107 10.39 -0.22 18.40
N GLY A 108 10.26 -1.44 17.90
CA GLY A 108 9.20 -2.36 18.27
C GLY A 108 7.82 -2.00 17.72
N LYS A 109 7.72 -0.99 16.85
CA LYS A 109 6.43 -0.54 16.34
C LYS A 109 6.37 -0.38 14.83
N PHE A 110 7.51 -0.18 14.15
CA PHE A 110 7.53 0.00 12.70
C PHE A 110 7.29 -1.31 11.98
N GLU A 111 6.33 -1.30 11.07
CA GLU A 111 5.94 -2.47 10.28
C GLU A 111 5.87 -2.11 8.81
N VAL A 112 6.14 -3.08 7.94
CA VAL A 112 5.85 -2.96 6.52
C VAL A 112 4.94 -4.10 6.10
N VAL A 113 4.01 -3.79 5.22
CA VAL A 113 3.07 -4.77 4.68
C VAL A 113 3.13 -4.72 3.15
N TYR A 114 2.91 -5.88 2.51
CA TYR A 114 2.90 -5.91 1.05
C TYR A 114 1.59 -6.46 0.51
N LEU A 115 1.32 -6.15 -0.75
CA LEU A 115 0.12 -6.56 -1.46
C LEU A 115 0.33 -7.92 -2.10
N LYS A 116 -0.51 -8.86 -1.75
CA LYS A 116 -0.51 -10.22 -2.30
C LYS A 116 -1.78 -10.41 -3.13
N ASN A 117 -1.66 -11.16 -4.22
CA ASN A 117 -2.79 -11.45 -5.12
C ASN A 117 -3.51 -10.19 -5.56
N ALA A 118 -2.73 -9.15 -5.88
CA ALA A 118 -3.28 -7.84 -6.19
C ALA A 118 -3.80 -7.77 -7.61
N LYS A 119 -4.95 -7.13 -7.77
CA LYS A 119 -5.55 -6.84 -9.06
C LYS A 119 -5.88 -5.35 -9.08
N ALA A 120 -5.24 -4.60 -9.99
CA ALA A 120 -5.43 -3.18 -10.15
C ALA A 120 -6.26 -2.91 -11.40
N THR A 121 -7.24 -2.02 -11.29
CA THR A 121 -8.03 -1.57 -12.43
C THR A 121 -7.96 -0.05 -12.50
N ILE A 122 -7.58 0.46 -13.66
CA ILE A 122 -7.50 1.90 -13.93
C ILE A 122 -8.73 2.31 -14.73
N TYR A 123 -9.47 3.28 -14.21
CA TYR A 123 -10.72 3.78 -14.76
C TYR A 123 -10.55 5.20 -15.25
N SER A 124 -11.31 5.56 -16.27
CA SER A 124 -11.45 6.93 -16.73
C SER A 124 -12.89 7.18 -17.13
N PHE A 125 -13.22 8.45 -17.38
CA PHE A 125 -14.57 8.81 -17.85
C PHE A 125 -14.77 8.57 -19.34
N THR A 126 -13.68 8.33 -20.09
CA THR A 126 -13.70 8.28 -21.55
C THR A 126 -13.23 6.98 -22.15
N GLU A 127 -12.42 6.19 -21.43
CA GLU A 127 -11.80 4.98 -21.93
C GLU A 127 -12.32 3.75 -21.17
N SER A 128 -12.21 2.59 -21.78
CA SER A 128 -12.54 1.32 -21.11
C SER A 128 -11.57 1.07 -19.97
N PRO A 129 -12.04 0.43 -18.88
CA PRO A 129 -11.15 0.08 -17.76
C PRO A 129 -10.02 -0.85 -18.22
N VAL A 130 -8.85 -0.65 -17.62
CA VAL A 130 -7.67 -1.50 -17.86
C VAL A 130 -7.33 -2.21 -16.57
N THR A 131 -7.30 -3.55 -16.61
CA THR A 131 -7.01 -4.37 -15.43
C THR A 131 -5.61 -4.96 -15.54
N ILE A 132 -4.87 -4.87 -14.43
CA ILE A 132 -3.50 -5.37 -14.29
C ILE A 132 -3.46 -6.30 -13.08
N GLU A 133 -3.00 -7.52 -13.28
CA GLU A 133 -2.76 -8.45 -12.19
C GLU A 133 -1.28 -8.40 -11.80
N LEU A 134 -1.03 -8.29 -10.52
CA LEU A 134 0.32 -8.18 -9.97
C LEU A 134 0.80 -9.47 -9.31
#